data_cf49bb42b345486ea3b8ed0e3f26d5fb
#
_entry.id   cf49bb42b345486ea3b8ed0e3f26d5fb
#
_cell.length_a   1.000
_cell.length_b   1.000
_cell.length_c   1.000
_cell.angle_alpha   90.00
_cell.angle_beta   90.00
_cell.angle_gamma   90.00
#
_symmetry.space_group_name_H-M   'P 1'
#
loop_
_entity.id
_entity.type
_entity.pdbx_description
1 polymer ?
#
loop_
_entity_poly.entity_id
_entity_poly.type
_entity_poly.pdbx_seq_one_letter_code
_entity_poly.pdbx_strand_id
1 'polypeptide(L)'
;MKIPNRIQPLVDDGLVDEVVSRLMSGKEADVYVVRCGDEIRCAKVYKEASKRSFKQAVVYQEGRKVRNSRSARAMEKGSKYGRKQHEEVWQNTEVDALFKLAAAGVRVPQPYVCLDGVLLMELITDEDGNVAPRLNDVALTPEQAVIDHHKVIRYVVRMLCAGLIHGDLSEFNVLVDEQGPVIIDLPQVVDAAANNQAKVMLERDVNNMRNYYGMYAPGLLKTRYAQEMWALFEDGKLTPDSELTGHFEESRAAIDLESVLQEIESAEEEAYARQARMKAEQEDSY
;
A
#
# COMPACT_ATOMS: atom_id res chain seq x y z
N MET A 1 4.11 -32.49 2.20
CA MET A 1 3.38 -32.06 0.96
C MET A 1 4.34 -32.12 -0.22
N LYS A 2 3.87 -32.27 -1.50
CA LYS A 2 4.78 -32.14 -2.66
C LYS A 2 5.32 -30.70 -2.73
N ILE A 3 6.65 -30.59 -2.79
CA ILE A 3 7.30 -29.26 -2.83
C ILE A 3 6.94 -28.56 -4.15
N PRO A 4 6.42 -27.32 -4.12
CA PRO A 4 6.21 -26.55 -5.34
C PRO A 4 7.53 -26.26 -6.05
N ASN A 5 7.57 -26.40 -7.37
CA ASN A 5 8.81 -26.24 -8.17
C ASN A 5 9.53 -24.90 -7.92
N ARG A 6 8.80 -23.85 -7.56
CA ARG A 6 9.39 -22.52 -7.28
C ARG A 6 10.01 -22.40 -5.89
N ILE A 7 9.63 -23.26 -4.95
CA ILE A 7 10.26 -23.33 -3.61
C ILE A 7 11.49 -24.25 -3.64
N GLN A 8 11.59 -25.16 -4.63
CA GLN A 8 12.68 -26.13 -4.71
C GLN A 8 14.08 -25.50 -4.61
N PRO A 9 14.40 -24.35 -5.27
CA PRO A 9 15.70 -23.71 -5.11
C PRO A 9 16.03 -23.34 -3.65
N LEU A 10 15.04 -22.89 -2.86
CA LEU A 10 15.24 -22.56 -1.46
C LEU A 10 15.52 -23.80 -0.61
N VAL A 11 14.96 -24.95 -1.01
CA VAL A 11 15.25 -26.24 -0.36
C VAL A 11 16.65 -26.74 -0.74
N ASP A 12 17.02 -26.62 -2.01
CA ASP A 12 18.34 -27.02 -2.50
C ASP A 12 19.47 -26.21 -1.87
N ASP A 13 19.20 -24.91 -1.60
CA ASP A 13 20.12 -23.99 -0.91
C ASP A 13 20.08 -24.11 0.63
N GLY A 14 19.24 -24.98 1.18
CA GLY A 14 19.11 -25.21 2.62
C GLY A 14 18.45 -24.05 3.40
N LEU A 15 17.73 -23.15 2.71
CA LEU A 15 16.97 -22.06 3.32
C LEU A 15 15.60 -22.52 3.83
N VAL A 16 15.06 -23.60 3.26
CA VAL A 16 13.79 -24.23 3.61
C VAL A 16 14.00 -25.73 3.73
N ASP A 17 13.63 -26.34 4.85
CA ASP A 17 13.73 -27.78 5.06
C ASP A 17 12.48 -28.52 4.55
N GLU A 18 11.30 -27.92 4.76
CA GLU A 18 10.02 -28.56 4.47
C GLU A 18 8.93 -27.57 4.13
N VAL A 19 8.05 -27.93 3.18
CA VAL A 19 6.78 -27.24 2.95
C VAL A 19 5.70 -27.91 3.78
N VAL A 20 5.25 -27.25 4.85
CA VAL A 20 4.29 -27.80 5.81
C VAL A 20 2.89 -27.80 5.20
N SER A 21 2.40 -26.64 4.75
CA SER A 21 1.06 -26.50 4.19
C SER A 21 0.97 -25.32 3.22
N ARG A 22 -0.10 -25.32 2.42
CA ARG A 22 -0.47 -24.13 1.64
C ARG A 22 -1.48 -23.32 2.44
N LEU A 23 -1.14 -22.07 2.73
CA LEU A 23 -1.99 -21.18 3.50
C LEU A 23 -3.06 -20.52 2.64
N MET A 24 -2.66 -19.99 1.48
CA MET A 24 -3.57 -19.23 0.61
C MET A 24 -3.15 -19.33 -0.85
N SER A 25 -4.14 -19.21 -1.76
CA SER A 25 -3.92 -19.02 -3.19
C SER A 25 -4.65 -17.76 -3.65
N GLY A 26 -3.90 -16.68 -3.83
CA GLY A 26 -4.41 -15.41 -4.36
C GLY A 26 -4.24 -15.29 -5.88
N LYS A 27 -4.65 -14.15 -6.42
CA LYS A 27 -4.46 -13.83 -7.86
C LYS A 27 -2.99 -13.60 -8.21
N GLU A 28 -2.21 -13.07 -7.28
CA GLU A 28 -0.86 -12.56 -7.49
C GLU A 28 0.22 -13.49 -6.95
N ALA A 29 -0.09 -14.22 -5.87
CA ALA A 29 0.84 -15.14 -5.23
C ALA A 29 0.11 -16.31 -4.59
N ASP A 30 0.86 -17.39 -4.38
CA ASP A 30 0.52 -18.49 -3.48
C ASP A 30 1.36 -18.36 -2.20
N VAL A 31 0.73 -18.59 -1.05
CA VAL A 31 1.39 -18.45 0.26
C VAL A 31 1.46 -19.83 0.91
N TYR A 32 2.64 -20.17 1.40
CA TYR A 32 2.93 -21.45 2.03
C TYR A 32 3.51 -21.26 3.42
N VAL A 33 3.20 -22.19 4.31
CA VAL A 33 3.87 -22.35 5.59
C VAL A 33 5.06 -23.30 5.35
N VAL A 34 6.24 -22.87 5.75
CA VAL A 34 7.49 -23.62 5.55
C VAL A 34 8.26 -23.74 6.87
N ARG A 35 9.05 -24.80 7.01
CA ARG A 35 10.00 -24.98 8.11
C ARG A 35 11.38 -24.55 7.66
N CYS A 36 12.07 -23.81 8.52
CA CYS A 36 13.44 -23.32 8.34
C CYS A 36 14.21 -23.56 9.64
N GLY A 37 14.89 -24.67 9.78
CA GLY A 37 15.43 -25.13 11.05
C GLY A 37 14.32 -25.39 12.08
N ASP A 38 14.44 -24.76 13.22
CA ASP A 38 13.44 -24.84 14.31
C ASP A 38 12.27 -23.86 14.16
N GLU A 39 12.33 -22.96 13.16
CA GLU A 39 11.33 -21.91 12.97
C GLU A 39 10.32 -22.27 11.88
N ILE A 40 9.08 -21.82 12.08
CA ILE A 40 8.04 -21.85 11.05
C ILE A 40 7.95 -20.45 10.42
N ARG A 41 8.01 -20.41 9.08
CA ARG A 41 8.03 -19.19 8.31
C ARG A 41 6.97 -19.20 7.21
N CYS A 42 6.79 -18.07 6.55
CA CYS A 42 5.89 -17.88 5.42
C CYS A 42 6.71 -17.74 4.14
N ALA A 43 6.34 -18.49 3.08
CA ALA A 43 6.90 -18.35 1.74
C ALA A 43 5.81 -17.84 0.78
N LYS A 44 5.93 -16.57 0.34
CA LYS A 44 5.07 -15.94 -0.67
C LYS A 44 5.67 -16.18 -2.05
N VAL A 45 5.01 -17.01 -2.85
CA VAL A 45 5.44 -17.43 -4.20
C VAL A 45 4.67 -16.60 -5.23
N TYR A 46 5.31 -15.65 -5.87
CA TYR A 46 4.68 -14.79 -6.87
C TYR A 46 4.35 -15.55 -8.16
N LYS A 47 3.16 -15.31 -8.72
CA LYS A 47 2.71 -15.89 -9.98
C LYS A 47 3.24 -15.13 -11.18
N GLU A 48 3.46 -15.82 -12.31
CA GLU A 48 3.90 -15.17 -13.54
C GLU A 48 2.85 -14.22 -14.13
N ALA A 49 3.30 -13.13 -14.77
CA ALA A 49 2.48 -12.06 -15.34
C ALA A 49 1.37 -12.53 -16.30
N SER A 50 1.54 -13.67 -16.95
CA SER A 50 0.54 -14.21 -17.90
C SER A 50 -0.81 -14.58 -17.25
N LYS A 51 -0.87 -14.68 -15.93
CA LYS A 51 -2.05 -15.11 -15.16
C LYS A 51 -2.73 -13.97 -14.39
N ARG A 52 -2.28 -12.70 -14.56
CA ARG A 52 -2.79 -11.53 -13.81
C ARG A 52 -3.67 -10.62 -14.67
N SER A 53 -4.63 -9.95 -14.02
CA SER A 53 -5.50 -8.93 -14.64
C SER A 53 -4.98 -7.52 -14.31
N PHE A 54 -4.56 -6.75 -15.33
CA PHE A 54 -3.87 -5.47 -15.21
C PHE A 54 -4.79 -4.22 -15.23
N LYS A 55 -6.05 -4.31 -14.82
CA LYS A 55 -7.00 -3.20 -15.01
C LYS A 55 -6.82 -1.96 -14.13
N GLN A 56 -6.01 -2.00 -13.06
CA GLN A 56 -5.84 -0.87 -12.13
C GLN A 56 -4.40 -0.31 -12.03
N ALA A 57 -3.51 -0.74 -12.92
CA ALA A 57 -2.08 -0.48 -12.79
C ALA A 57 -1.61 0.98 -12.99
N VAL A 58 -2.40 1.84 -13.66
CA VAL A 58 -1.92 3.16 -14.12
C VAL A 58 -1.66 4.14 -12.96
N VAL A 59 -2.58 4.22 -12.00
CA VAL A 59 -2.49 5.19 -10.87
C VAL A 59 -1.37 4.84 -9.88
N TYR A 60 -1.10 3.54 -9.70
CA TYR A 60 -0.03 3.05 -8.81
C TYR A 60 1.36 3.01 -9.46
N GLN A 61 1.46 3.30 -10.77
CA GLN A 61 2.74 3.31 -11.50
C GLN A 61 3.41 4.68 -11.53
N GLU A 62 2.68 5.74 -11.21
CA GLU A 62 3.23 7.09 -11.17
C GLU A 62 4.34 7.19 -10.09
N GLY A 63 5.49 7.73 -10.49
CA GLY A 63 6.66 7.84 -9.61
C GLY A 63 7.58 6.62 -9.57
N ARG A 64 7.22 5.47 -10.14
CA ARG A 64 8.11 4.29 -10.21
C ARG A 64 9.20 4.47 -11.27
N LYS A 65 10.46 4.49 -10.84
CA LYS A 65 11.61 4.67 -11.74
C LYS A 65 11.93 3.38 -12.50
N VAL A 66 11.90 3.42 -13.84
CA VAL A 66 12.41 2.34 -14.70
C VAL A 66 13.83 2.73 -15.13
N ARG A 67 14.84 1.92 -14.74
CA ARG A 67 16.28 2.21 -14.97
C ARG A 67 16.71 2.23 -16.45
N ASN A 68 15.88 1.72 -17.37
CA ASN A 68 16.24 1.57 -18.77
C ASN A 68 15.11 2.03 -19.71
N SER A 69 15.41 2.99 -20.60
CA SER A 69 14.47 3.53 -21.58
C SER A 69 13.91 2.49 -22.59
N ARG A 70 14.65 1.40 -22.83
CA ARG A 70 14.21 0.28 -23.68
C ARG A 70 13.15 -0.56 -22.97
N SER A 71 13.34 -0.84 -21.68
CA SER A 71 12.36 -1.52 -20.82
C SER A 71 11.10 -0.67 -20.67
N ALA A 72 11.22 0.64 -20.44
CA ALA A 72 10.09 1.55 -20.35
C ALA A 72 9.19 1.50 -21.62
N ARG A 73 9.79 1.60 -22.82
CA ARG A 73 9.05 1.48 -24.08
C ARG A 73 8.43 0.10 -24.33
N ALA A 74 9.08 -0.99 -23.87
CA ALA A 74 8.55 -2.34 -23.99
C ALA A 74 7.36 -2.56 -23.03
N MET A 75 7.40 -1.97 -21.83
CA MET A 75 6.32 -1.96 -20.86
C MET A 75 5.09 -1.20 -21.40
N GLU A 76 5.30 0.00 -21.94
CA GLU A 76 4.24 0.83 -22.58
C GLU A 76 3.53 0.10 -23.74
N LYS A 77 4.27 -0.65 -24.55
CA LYS A 77 3.71 -1.43 -25.66
C LYS A 77 2.99 -2.73 -25.23
N GLY A 78 3.01 -3.11 -23.95
CA GLY A 78 2.37 -4.32 -23.42
C GLY A 78 2.87 -5.64 -24.04
N SER A 79 4.10 -5.65 -24.59
CA SER A 79 4.74 -6.85 -25.14
C SER A 79 4.94 -7.93 -24.07
N LYS A 80 5.14 -9.22 -24.46
CA LYS A 80 5.44 -10.31 -23.53
C LYS A 80 6.66 -9.97 -22.65
N TYR A 81 7.70 -9.37 -23.24
CA TYR A 81 8.88 -8.89 -22.52
C TYR A 81 8.54 -7.70 -21.61
N GLY A 82 7.75 -6.73 -22.09
CA GLY A 82 7.31 -5.59 -21.29
C GLY A 82 6.48 -6.01 -20.08
N ARG A 83 5.58 -6.99 -20.22
CA ARG A 83 4.80 -7.54 -19.10
C ARG A 83 5.69 -8.23 -18.06
N LYS A 84 6.71 -8.99 -18.48
CA LYS A 84 7.67 -9.59 -17.57
C LYS A 84 8.48 -8.54 -16.81
N GLN A 85 8.94 -7.48 -17.48
CA GLN A 85 9.65 -6.37 -16.85
C GLN A 85 8.75 -5.59 -15.86
N HIS A 86 7.48 -5.40 -16.17
CA HIS A 86 6.50 -4.83 -15.24
C HIS A 86 6.38 -5.65 -13.97
N GLU A 87 6.34 -6.96 -14.11
CA GLU A 87 6.22 -7.88 -12.98
C GLU A 87 7.45 -7.86 -12.09
N GLU A 88 8.65 -7.90 -12.67
CA GLU A 88 9.91 -7.82 -11.93
C GLU A 88 10.03 -6.50 -11.15
N VAL A 89 9.68 -5.36 -11.77
CA VAL A 89 9.67 -4.05 -11.11
C VAL A 89 8.66 -4.02 -9.97
N TRP A 90 7.50 -4.61 -10.16
CA TRP A 90 6.43 -4.61 -9.18
C TRP A 90 6.73 -5.52 -7.97
N GLN A 91 7.24 -6.74 -8.21
CA GLN A 91 7.71 -7.64 -7.15
C GLN A 91 8.83 -7.01 -6.33
N ASN A 92 9.81 -6.40 -6.99
CA ASN A 92 10.91 -5.71 -6.34
C ASN A 92 10.40 -4.53 -5.50
N THR A 93 9.40 -3.78 -5.97
CA THR A 93 8.82 -2.65 -5.22
C THR A 93 8.13 -3.11 -3.94
N GLU A 94 7.35 -4.19 -3.97
CA GLU A 94 6.71 -4.76 -2.78
C GLU A 94 7.75 -5.28 -1.78
N VAL A 95 8.74 -6.02 -2.27
CA VAL A 95 9.82 -6.57 -1.43
C VAL A 95 10.67 -5.45 -0.82
N ASP A 96 11.09 -4.47 -1.63
CA ASP A 96 11.86 -3.31 -1.15
C ASP A 96 11.08 -2.49 -0.12
N ALA A 97 9.76 -2.30 -0.35
CA ALA A 97 8.88 -1.63 0.60
C ALA A 97 8.81 -2.38 1.93
N LEU A 98 8.65 -3.71 1.89
CA LEU A 98 8.55 -4.53 3.09
C LEU A 98 9.83 -4.42 3.94
N PHE A 99 11.03 -4.54 3.33
CA PHE A 99 12.29 -4.34 4.02
C PHE A 99 12.44 -2.92 4.59
N LYS A 100 12.05 -1.91 3.82
CA LYS A 100 12.12 -0.51 4.23
C LYS A 100 11.20 -0.20 5.41
N LEU A 101 9.98 -0.74 5.40
CA LEU A 101 9.00 -0.55 6.46
C LEU A 101 9.38 -1.30 7.73
N ALA A 102 9.87 -2.54 7.63
CA ALA A 102 10.39 -3.27 8.77
C ALA A 102 11.55 -2.49 9.44
N ALA A 103 12.49 -1.96 8.65
CA ALA A 103 13.59 -1.14 9.15
C ALA A 103 13.11 0.20 9.77
N ALA A 104 11.99 0.76 9.30
CA ALA A 104 11.37 1.97 9.85
C ALA A 104 10.55 1.71 11.14
N GLY A 105 10.50 0.48 11.63
CA GLY A 105 9.75 0.10 12.82
C GLY A 105 8.23 0.05 12.63
N VAL A 106 7.78 -0.14 11.39
CA VAL A 106 6.38 -0.50 11.10
C VAL A 106 6.21 -1.99 11.36
N ARG A 107 5.16 -2.38 12.08
CA ARG A 107 4.86 -3.81 12.28
C ARG A 107 4.30 -4.38 10.96
N VAL A 108 5.18 -5.00 10.23
CA VAL A 108 4.92 -5.80 9.02
C VAL A 108 5.58 -7.16 9.22
N PRO A 109 5.22 -8.23 8.47
CA PRO A 109 5.95 -9.49 8.52
C PRO A 109 7.44 -9.24 8.25
N GLN A 110 8.32 -9.69 9.16
CA GLN A 110 9.77 -9.52 9.02
C GLN A 110 10.24 -10.25 7.74
N PRO A 111 10.76 -9.54 6.73
CA PRO A 111 11.32 -10.20 5.55
C PRO A 111 12.71 -10.75 5.85
N TYR A 112 13.02 -11.94 5.32
CA TYR A 112 14.33 -12.57 5.46
C TYR A 112 15.11 -12.57 4.14
N VAL A 113 14.52 -13.12 3.08
CA VAL A 113 15.15 -13.21 1.76
C VAL A 113 14.10 -13.28 0.65
N CYS A 114 14.43 -12.73 -0.51
CA CYS A 114 13.67 -12.93 -1.73
C CYS A 114 14.58 -13.54 -2.80
N LEU A 115 14.26 -14.75 -3.25
CA LEU A 115 15.01 -15.50 -4.23
C LEU A 115 14.07 -16.09 -5.29
N ASP A 116 14.38 -15.89 -6.57
CA ASP A 116 13.64 -16.43 -7.72
C ASP A 116 12.10 -16.21 -7.68
N GLY A 117 11.68 -15.05 -7.14
CA GLY A 117 10.27 -14.70 -7.00
C GLY A 117 9.56 -15.46 -5.86
N VAL A 118 10.33 -15.89 -4.86
CA VAL A 118 9.84 -16.40 -3.58
C VAL A 118 10.35 -15.50 -2.46
N LEU A 119 9.45 -14.86 -1.76
CA LEU A 119 9.74 -14.06 -0.57
C LEU A 119 9.57 -14.94 0.67
N LEU A 120 10.65 -15.15 1.41
CA LEU A 120 10.63 -15.80 2.73
C LEU A 120 10.51 -14.71 3.79
N MET A 121 9.50 -14.82 4.64
CA MET A 121 9.18 -13.83 5.68
C MET A 121 8.60 -14.51 6.93
N GLU A 122 8.42 -13.73 7.99
CA GLU A 122 7.76 -14.13 9.22
C GLU A 122 6.35 -14.70 8.94
N LEU A 123 6.01 -15.79 9.59
CA LEU A 123 4.63 -16.24 9.72
C LEU A 123 4.04 -15.55 10.95
N ILE A 124 3.03 -14.70 10.73
CA ILE A 124 2.33 -14.06 11.85
C ILE A 124 1.39 -15.09 12.47
N THR A 125 1.50 -15.28 13.79
CA THR A 125 0.72 -16.26 14.54
C THR A 125 0.00 -15.59 15.71
N ASP A 126 -1.09 -16.20 16.15
CA ASP A 126 -1.77 -15.90 17.41
C ASP A 126 -1.02 -16.50 18.61
N GLU A 127 -1.56 -16.32 19.83
CA GLU A 127 -1.00 -16.82 21.09
C GLU A 127 -0.87 -18.35 21.13
N ASP A 128 -1.74 -19.07 20.38
CA ASP A 128 -1.75 -20.53 20.29
C ASP A 128 -0.80 -21.07 19.21
N GLY A 129 -0.11 -20.20 18.46
CA GLY A 129 0.76 -20.55 17.35
C GLY A 129 0.04 -20.86 16.05
N ASN A 130 -1.28 -20.63 15.97
CA ASN A 130 -2.01 -20.68 14.71
C ASN A 130 -1.74 -19.44 13.88
N VAL A 131 -2.03 -19.50 12.59
CA VAL A 131 -1.94 -18.32 11.71
C VAL A 131 -2.85 -17.22 12.23
N ALA A 132 -2.29 -16.04 12.44
CA ALA A 132 -3.02 -14.89 12.96
C ALA A 132 -4.22 -14.52 12.09
N PRO A 133 -5.39 -14.23 12.67
CA PRO A 133 -6.59 -13.83 11.95
C PRO A 133 -6.40 -12.44 11.31
N ARG A 134 -7.21 -12.17 10.29
CA ARG A 134 -7.34 -10.80 9.77
C ARG A 134 -8.16 -9.96 10.73
N LEU A 135 -7.94 -8.66 10.70
CA LEU A 135 -8.64 -7.70 11.56
C LEU A 135 -10.17 -7.79 11.38
N ASN A 136 -10.67 -8.01 10.16
CA ASN A 136 -12.10 -8.18 9.90
C ASN A 136 -12.71 -9.45 10.50
N ASP A 137 -11.89 -10.43 10.91
CA ASP A 137 -12.33 -11.69 11.50
C ASP A 137 -12.25 -11.67 13.03
N VAL A 138 -11.81 -10.53 13.62
CA VAL A 138 -11.64 -10.36 15.07
C VAL A 138 -12.73 -9.46 15.64
N ALA A 139 -13.38 -9.88 16.74
CA ALA A 139 -14.27 -9.03 17.52
C ALA A 139 -13.44 -8.22 18.53
N LEU A 140 -13.55 -6.89 18.49
CA LEU A 140 -12.80 -6.00 19.38
C LEU A 140 -13.68 -5.43 20.49
N THR A 141 -13.09 -5.17 21.67
CA THR A 141 -13.71 -4.26 22.64
C THR A 141 -13.48 -2.80 22.21
N PRO A 142 -14.29 -1.84 22.70
CA PRO A 142 -14.06 -0.42 22.41
C PRO A 142 -12.66 0.05 22.81
N GLU A 143 -12.16 -0.42 23.94
CA GLU A 143 -10.82 -0.08 24.46
C GLU A 143 -9.72 -0.62 23.54
N GLN A 144 -9.83 -1.88 23.12
CA GLN A 144 -8.88 -2.50 22.20
C GLN A 144 -8.89 -1.81 20.85
N ALA A 145 -10.08 -1.43 20.34
CA ALA A 145 -10.20 -0.69 19.08
C ALA A 145 -9.47 0.66 19.12
N VAL A 146 -9.53 1.38 20.24
CA VAL A 146 -8.78 2.65 20.41
C VAL A 146 -7.28 2.39 20.43
N ILE A 147 -6.83 1.38 21.19
CA ILE A 147 -5.40 1.03 21.29
C ILE A 147 -4.83 0.63 19.93
N ASP A 148 -5.52 -0.26 19.21
CA ASP A 148 -5.04 -0.76 17.93
C ASP A 148 -5.12 0.30 16.82
N HIS A 149 -6.17 1.12 16.82
CA HIS A 149 -6.24 2.28 15.93
C HIS A 149 -5.03 3.21 16.11
N HIS A 150 -4.66 3.54 17.35
CA HIS A 150 -3.49 4.37 17.62
C HIS A 150 -2.19 3.72 17.14
N LYS A 151 -2.05 2.39 17.30
CA LYS A 151 -0.89 1.65 16.76
C LYS A 151 -0.82 1.77 15.23
N VAL A 152 -1.95 1.55 14.54
CA VAL A 152 -2.03 1.68 13.08
C VAL A 152 -1.69 3.10 12.62
N ILE A 153 -2.23 4.14 13.28
CA ILE A 153 -1.89 5.54 12.97
C ILE A 153 -0.38 5.78 13.11
N ARG A 154 0.25 5.29 14.17
CA ARG A 154 1.72 5.40 14.34
C ARG A 154 2.48 4.66 13.23
N TYR A 155 2.01 3.51 12.78
CA TYR A 155 2.61 2.81 11.63
C TYR A 155 2.47 3.61 10.35
N VAL A 156 1.31 4.21 10.08
CA VAL A 156 1.10 5.08 8.92
C VAL A 156 2.01 6.31 8.96
N VAL A 157 2.20 6.94 10.12
CA VAL A 157 3.18 8.04 10.30
C VAL A 157 4.59 7.58 9.92
N ARG A 158 5.05 6.42 10.41
CA ARG A 158 6.36 5.86 10.09
C ARG A 158 6.49 5.49 8.60
N MET A 159 5.42 4.96 7.99
CA MET A 159 5.37 4.70 6.55
C MET A 159 5.56 5.99 5.75
N LEU A 160 4.83 7.05 6.12
CA LEU A 160 4.92 8.36 5.45
C LEU A 160 6.32 8.99 5.65
N CYS A 161 6.91 8.90 6.84
CA CYS A 161 8.30 9.31 7.09
C CYS A 161 9.32 8.50 6.28
N ALA A 162 9.03 7.23 6.01
CA ALA A 162 9.82 6.41 5.10
C ALA A 162 9.55 6.75 3.62
N GLY A 163 8.70 7.74 3.31
CA GLY A 163 8.35 8.15 1.95
C GLY A 163 7.41 7.17 1.25
N LEU A 164 6.63 6.37 1.99
CA LEU A 164 5.76 5.34 1.44
C LEU A 164 4.32 5.50 1.94
N ILE A 165 3.35 5.19 1.07
CA ILE A 165 1.93 5.09 1.38
C ILE A 165 1.48 3.71 0.96
N HIS A 166 0.65 3.03 1.76
CA HIS A 166 0.18 1.66 1.48
C HIS A 166 -0.63 1.59 0.18
N GLY A 167 -1.55 2.52 -0.01
CA GLY A 167 -2.37 2.63 -1.21
C GLY A 167 -3.59 1.69 -1.23
N ASP A 168 -3.75 0.81 -0.25
CA ASP A 168 -4.92 -0.09 -0.11
C ASP A 168 -5.09 -0.61 1.33
N LEU A 169 -4.78 0.24 2.32
CA LEU A 169 -4.90 -0.15 3.72
C LEU A 169 -6.38 -0.28 4.09
N SER A 170 -6.74 -1.45 4.60
CA SER A 170 -8.09 -1.79 5.05
C SER A 170 -8.03 -2.92 6.08
N GLU A 171 -9.15 -3.24 6.72
CA GLU A 171 -9.30 -4.34 7.68
C GLU A 171 -8.92 -5.71 7.09
N PHE A 172 -8.91 -5.85 5.77
CA PHE A 172 -8.51 -7.07 5.08
C PHE A 172 -6.99 -7.22 4.92
N ASN A 173 -6.26 -6.10 5.03
CA ASN A 173 -4.81 -6.00 4.87
C ASN A 173 -4.09 -5.75 6.21
N VAL A 174 -4.73 -6.13 7.31
CA VAL A 174 -4.18 -6.14 8.66
C VAL A 174 -4.45 -7.49 9.30
N LEU A 175 -3.39 -8.13 9.84
CA LEU A 175 -3.51 -9.28 10.74
C LEU A 175 -3.47 -8.79 12.19
N VAL A 176 -3.93 -9.62 13.12
CA VAL A 176 -3.89 -9.32 14.55
C VAL A 176 -3.16 -10.44 15.27
N ASP A 177 -1.98 -10.12 15.82
CA ASP A 177 -1.25 -11.00 16.73
C ASP A 177 -1.43 -10.56 18.19
N GLU A 178 -0.74 -11.20 19.15
CA GLU A 178 -0.75 -10.84 20.57
C GLU A 178 -0.27 -9.41 20.84
N GLN A 179 0.56 -8.85 19.94
CA GLN A 179 1.10 -7.50 20.07
C GLN A 179 0.18 -6.45 19.42
N GLY A 180 -0.83 -6.89 18.65
CA GLY A 180 -1.83 -6.07 17.99
C GLY A 180 -1.76 -6.11 16.45
N PRO A 181 -2.05 -5.00 15.75
CA PRO A 181 -2.17 -4.97 14.30
C PRO A 181 -0.81 -5.14 13.59
N VAL A 182 -0.80 -5.97 12.53
CA VAL A 182 0.33 -6.22 11.64
C VAL A 182 -0.11 -5.90 10.21
N ILE A 183 0.52 -4.92 9.57
CA ILE A 183 0.16 -4.50 8.20
C ILE A 183 0.75 -5.48 7.19
N ILE A 184 -0.07 -5.95 6.26
CA ILE A 184 0.30 -6.90 5.21
C ILE A 184 -0.14 -6.38 3.84
N ASP A 185 0.37 -7.04 2.79
CA ASP A 185 -0.06 -6.86 1.39
C ASP A 185 0.27 -5.48 0.79
N LEU A 186 1.54 -5.27 0.45
CA LEU A 186 2.15 -4.01 -0.02
C LEU A 186 2.24 -3.85 -1.57
N PRO A 187 1.50 -4.59 -2.42
CA PRO A 187 1.67 -4.49 -3.87
C PRO A 187 1.27 -3.13 -4.45
N GLN A 188 0.41 -2.38 -3.75
CA GLN A 188 -0.09 -1.09 -4.17
C GLN A 188 0.67 0.09 -3.55
N VAL A 189 1.77 -0.19 -2.81
CA VAL A 189 2.58 0.84 -2.18
C VAL A 189 3.09 1.86 -3.20
N VAL A 190 3.00 3.14 -2.86
CA VAL A 190 3.46 4.26 -3.69
C VAL A 190 4.46 5.13 -2.96
N ASP A 191 5.28 5.84 -3.73
CA ASP A 191 6.17 6.88 -3.22
C ASP A 191 5.35 8.14 -2.90
N ALA A 192 5.43 8.61 -1.65
CA ALA A 192 4.65 9.75 -1.16
C ALA A 192 4.99 11.08 -1.84
N ALA A 193 6.23 11.24 -2.33
CA ALA A 193 6.70 12.48 -2.96
C ALA A 193 6.56 12.44 -4.50
N ALA A 194 6.55 11.24 -5.10
CA ALA A 194 6.58 11.10 -6.55
C ALA A 194 5.21 10.75 -7.16
N ASN A 195 4.17 10.55 -6.36
CA ASN A 195 2.82 10.22 -6.84
C ASN A 195 1.86 11.39 -6.58
N ASN A 196 1.25 11.94 -7.62
CA ASN A 196 0.32 13.07 -7.54
C ASN A 196 -0.97 12.73 -6.77
N GLN A 197 -1.31 11.43 -6.62
CA GLN A 197 -2.47 10.96 -5.87
C GLN A 197 -2.12 10.56 -4.42
N ALA A 198 -0.88 10.79 -3.98
CA ALA A 198 -0.38 10.35 -2.69
C ALA A 198 -1.25 10.80 -1.51
N LYS A 199 -1.61 12.09 -1.47
CA LYS A 199 -2.50 12.66 -0.44
C LYS A 199 -3.85 11.94 -0.38
N VAL A 200 -4.50 11.78 -1.53
CA VAL A 200 -5.81 11.12 -1.64
C VAL A 200 -5.74 9.65 -1.20
N MET A 201 -4.65 8.95 -1.56
CA MET A 201 -4.43 7.57 -1.15
C MET A 201 -4.23 7.47 0.37
N LEU A 202 -3.40 8.34 0.96
CA LEU A 202 -3.20 8.40 2.40
C LEU A 202 -4.51 8.67 3.14
N GLU A 203 -5.28 9.66 2.69
CA GLU A 203 -6.57 9.98 3.30
C GLU A 203 -7.55 8.82 3.24
N ARG A 204 -7.60 8.10 2.12
CA ARG A 204 -8.42 6.90 1.96
C ARG A 204 -7.98 5.81 2.94
N ASP A 205 -6.69 5.50 3.00
CA ASP A 205 -6.12 4.46 3.85
C ASP A 205 -6.41 4.73 5.35
N VAL A 206 -6.14 5.96 5.81
CA VAL A 206 -6.42 6.38 7.20
C VAL A 206 -7.91 6.40 7.50
N ASN A 207 -8.74 6.87 6.57
CA ASN A 207 -10.20 6.89 6.74
C ASN A 207 -10.80 5.48 6.77
N ASN A 208 -10.28 4.52 6.01
CA ASN A 208 -10.70 3.11 6.09
C ASN A 208 -10.49 2.58 7.51
N MET A 209 -9.29 2.78 8.08
CA MET A 209 -8.98 2.36 9.45
C MET A 209 -9.84 3.08 10.49
N ARG A 210 -9.98 4.41 10.38
CA ARG A 210 -10.87 5.19 11.23
C ARG A 210 -12.32 4.68 11.21
N ASN A 211 -12.84 4.39 10.04
CA ASN A 211 -14.21 3.94 9.87
C ASN A 211 -14.41 2.53 10.45
N TYR A 212 -13.47 1.62 10.20
CA TYR A 212 -13.52 0.27 10.75
C TYR A 212 -13.47 0.27 12.29
N TYR A 213 -12.44 0.86 12.87
CA TYR A 213 -12.32 0.92 14.34
C TYR A 213 -13.43 1.78 14.99
N GLY A 214 -13.95 2.77 14.26
CA GLY A 214 -15.05 3.61 14.66
C GLY A 214 -16.38 2.86 14.84
N MET A 215 -16.54 1.68 14.26
CA MET A 215 -17.69 0.80 14.53
C MET A 215 -17.70 0.30 15.98
N TYR A 216 -16.52 0.09 16.56
CA TYR A 216 -16.35 -0.35 17.96
C TYR A 216 -16.20 0.82 18.93
N ALA A 217 -15.56 1.90 18.50
CA ALA A 217 -15.28 3.10 19.29
C ALA A 217 -15.67 4.37 18.52
N PRO A 218 -16.97 4.81 18.58
CA PRO A 218 -17.51 5.92 17.76
C PRO A 218 -16.79 7.26 17.91
N GLY A 219 -16.07 7.48 19.02
CA GLY A 219 -15.24 8.67 19.22
C GLY A 219 -14.16 8.84 18.15
N LEU A 220 -13.65 7.74 17.61
CA LEU A 220 -12.61 7.76 16.56
C LEU A 220 -13.10 8.37 15.24
N LEU A 221 -14.41 8.31 14.94
CA LEU A 221 -14.99 8.87 13.72
C LEU A 221 -14.80 10.39 13.59
N LYS A 222 -14.51 11.08 14.70
CA LYS A 222 -14.29 12.53 14.73
C LYS A 222 -12.84 12.92 14.47
N THR A 223 -11.92 11.95 14.40
CA THR A 223 -10.50 12.22 14.21
C THR A 223 -10.16 12.58 12.76
N ARG A 224 -9.18 13.46 12.58
CA ARG A 224 -8.68 13.94 11.28
C ARG A 224 -7.16 13.69 11.13
N TYR A 225 -6.72 12.50 11.52
CA TYR A 225 -5.30 12.13 11.50
C TYR A 225 -4.66 12.24 10.12
N ALA A 226 -5.40 11.92 9.06
CA ALA A 226 -4.87 11.99 7.70
C ALA A 226 -4.44 13.41 7.32
N GLN A 227 -5.31 14.39 7.58
CA GLN A 227 -5.06 15.79 7.29
C GLN A 227 -3.93 16.34 8.16
N GLU A 228 -3.94 16.00 9.46
CA GLU A 228 -2.90 16.43 10.41
C GLU A 228 -1.52 15.92 9.98
N MET A 229 -1.38 14.61 9.71
CA MET A 229 -0.08 14.02 9.34
C MET A 229 0.39 14.52 7.96
N TRP A 230 -0.54 14.73 7.01
CA TRP A 230 -0.16 15.22 5.69
C TRP A 230 0.35 16.66 5.75
N ALA A 231 -0.30 17.54 6.51
CA ALA A 231 0.17 18.90 6.71
C ALA A 231 1.56 18.95 7.35
N LEU A 232 1.81 18.13 8.37
CA LEU A 232 3.14 18.00 8.98
C LEU A 232 4.18 17.45 8.00
N PHE A 233 3.79 16.54 7.10
CA PHE A 233 4.67 15.99 6.07
C PHE A 233 5.03 17.04 5.02
N GLU A 234 4.06 17.80 4.50
CA GLU A 234 4.29 18.90 3.55
C GLU A 234 5.20 19.99 4.14
N ASP A 235 5.03 20.30 5.43
CA ASP A 235 5.87 21.25 6.17
C ASP A 235 7.27 20.71 6.51
N GLY A 236 7.55 19.41 6.25
CA GLY A 236 8.81 18.77 6.64
C GLY A 236 8.99 18.61 8.16
N LYS A 237 7.88 18.64 8.92
CA LYS A 237 7.86 18.56 10.40
C LYS A 237 7.48 17.18 10.92
N LEU A 238 6.96 16.30 10.05
CA LEU A 238 6.57 14.95 10.46
C LEU A 238 7.80 14.11 10.78
N THR A 239 7.81 13.47 11.94
CA THR A 239 8.86 12.56 12.40
C THR A 239 8.25 11.19 12.75
N PRO A 240 9.03 10.08 12.78
CA PRO A 240 8.53 8.77 13.15
C PRO A 240 7.88 8.67 14.54
N ASP A 241 8.24 9.62 15.42
CA ASP A 241 7.75 9.70 16.80
C ASP A 241 6.77 10.86 17.00
N SER A 242 6.28 11.50 15.92
CA SER A 242 5.26 12.54 16.01
C SER A 242 3.99 12.00 16.66
N GLU A 243 3.56 12.65 17.73
CA GLU A 243 2.28 12.40 18.37
C GLU A 243 1.20 13.26 17.73
N LEU A 244 0.24 12.60 17.10
CA LEU A 244 -0.89 13.27 16.46
C LEU A 244 -2.05 13.42 17.43
N THR A 245 -2.74 14.56 17.33
CA THR A 245 -3.87 14.89 18.20
C THR A 245 -5.21 14.33 17.69
N GLY A 246 -5.28 14.04 16.39
CA GLY A 246 -6.52 13.73 15.68
C GLY A 246 -7.38 14.96 15.41
N HIS A 247 -6.89 16.15 15.73
CA HIS A 247 -7.56 17.41 15.45
C HIS A 247 -6.81 18.16 14.34
N PHE A 248 -7.54 18.60 13.33
CA PHE A 248 -7.00 19.40 12.24
C PHE A 248 -8.01 20.47 11.85
N GLU A 249 -7.55 21.73 11.90
CA GLU A 249 -8.30 22.89 11.41
C GLU A 249 -7.69 23.34 10.09
N GLU A 250 -8.50 23.33 9.04
CA GLU A 250 -8.06 23.90 7.76
C GLU A 250 -7.79 25.39 7.93
N SER A 251 -6.59 25.84 7.58
CA SER A 251 -6.27 27.25 7.54
C SER A 251 -7.20 27.95 6.55
N ARG A 252 -7.90 29.01 6.96
CA ARG A 252 -8.78 29.80 6.09
C ARG A 252 -8.07 30.30 4.81
N ALA A 253 -6.76 30.50 4.87
CA ALA A 253 -5.94 30.89 3.72
C ALA A 253 -5.85 29.79 2.64
N ALA A 254 -5.89 28.50 3.03
CA ALA A 254 -5.90 27.39 2.08
C ALA A 254 -7.28 27.25 1.39
N ILE A 255 -8.36 27.52 2.12
CA ILE A 255 -9.73 27.48 1.57
C ILE A 255 -9.91 28.59 0.53
N ASP A 256 -9.40 29.80 0.80
CA ASP A 256 -9.46 30.92 -0.16
C ASP A 256 -8.65 30.63 -1.43
N LEU A 257 -7.50 29.96 -1.32
CA LEU A 257 -6.68 29.62 -2.48
C LEU A 257 -7.32 28.54 -3.36
N GLU A 258 -7.93 27.55 -2.75
CA GLU A 258 -8.59 26.45 -3.47
C GLU A 258 -9.89 26.93 -4.16
N SER A 259 -10.64 27.82 -3.53
CA SER A 259 -11.81 28.47 -4.16
C SER A 259 -11.40 29.39 -5.31
N VAL A 260 -10.31 30.14 -5.18
CA VAL A 260 -9.76 30.98 -6.25
C VAL A 260 -9.23 30.13 -7.42
N LEU A 261 -8.58 29.01 -7.15
CA LEU A 261 -8.13 28.09 -8.21
C LEU A 261 -9.31 27.46 -8.96
N GLN A 262 -10.37 27.04 -8.26
CA GLN A 262 -11.60 26.54 -8.89
C GLN A 262 -12.32 27.63 -9.72
N GLU A 263 -12.33 28.87 -9.26
CA GLU A 263 -12.86 29.99 -10.04
C GLU A 263 -12.04 30.27 -11.29
N ILE A 264 -10.70 30.13 -11.22
CA ILE A 264 -9.82 30.29 -12.38
C ILE A 264 -10.03 29.17 -13.39
N GLU A 265 -10.07 27.90 -12.94
CA GLU A 265 -10.32 26.75 -13.83
C GLU A 265 -11.70 26.84 -14.52
N SER A 266 -12.75 27.21 -13.80
CA SER A 266 -14.08 27.38 -14.39
C SER A 266 -14.14 28.56 -15.39
N ALA A 267 -13.41 29.67 -15.12
CA ALA A 267 -13.30 30.78 -16.03
C ALA A 267 -12.51 30.42 -17.31
N GLU A 268 -11.47 29.60 -17.21
CA GLU A 268 -10.72 29.10 -18.35
C GLU A 268 -11.57 28.16 -19.21
N GLU A 269 -12.33 27.24 -18.61
CA GLU A 269 -13.25 26.35 -19.33
C GLU A 269 -14.35 27.14 -20.07
N GLU A 270 -14.93 28.15 -19.44
CA GLU A 270 -15.90 29.03 -20.09
C GLU A 270 -15.30 29.83 -21.25
N ALA A 271 -14.06 30.30 -21.11
CA ALA A 271 -13.35 31.02 -22.16
C ALA A 271 -13.05 30.11 -23.36
N TYR A 272 -12.62 28.85 -23.12
CA TYR A 272 -12.41 27.85 -24.16
C TYR A 272 -13.72 27.49 -24.90
N ALA A 273 -14.80 27.28 -24.14
CA ALA A 273 -16.11 26.98 -24.72
C ALA A 273 -16.65 28.15 -25.60
N ARG A 274 -16.39 29.39 -25.15
CA ARG A 274 -16.76 30.59 -25.93
C ARG A 274 -15.95 30.74 -27.20
N GLN A 275 -14.65 30.46 -27.18
CA GLN A 275 -13.79 30.45 -28.36
C GLN A 275 -14.20 29.34 -29.38
N ALA A 276 -14.54 28.17 -28.88
CA ALA A 276 -15.00 27.08 -29.72
C ALA A 276 -16.33 27.40 -30.44
N ARG A 277 -17.29 28.04 -29.75
CA ARG A 277 -18.54 28.51 -30.33
C ARG A 277 -18.31 29.58 -31.40
N MET A 278 -17.45 30.56 -31.15
CA MET A 278 -17.12 31.60 -32.13
C MET A 278 -16.45 31.04 -33.41
N LYS A 279 -15.61 30.00 -33.26
CA LYS A 279 -14.99 29.31 -34.40
C LYS A 279 -16.02 28.52 -35.21
N ALA A 280 -16.93 27.83 -34.57
CA ALA A 280 -18.01 27.07 -35.25
C ALA A 280 -18.97 28.01 -36.03
N GLU A 281 -19.33 29.17 -35.43
CA GLU A 281 -20.17 30.18 -36.12
C GLU A 281 -19.46 30.84 -37.30
N GLN A 282 -18.13 30.92 -37.32
CA GLN A 282 -17.36 31.42 -38.46
C GLN A 282 -17.25 30.39 -39.59
N GLU A 283 -17.20 29.09 -39.27
CA GLU A 283 -17.15 28.00 -40.26
C GLU A 283 -18.51 27.75 -40.94
N ASP A 284 -19.63 28.00 -40.25
CA ASP A 284 -20.99 27.89 -40.83
C ASP A 284 -21.40 29.11 -41.69
N SER A 285 -20.60 30.17 -41.74
CA SER A 285 -20.87 31.39 -42.52
C SER A 285 -20.15 31.46 -43.88
N TYR A 286 -19.48 30.35 -44.30
CA TYR A 286 -18.82 30.20 -45.60
C TYR A 286 -19.43 29.04 -46.37
#